data_057e5932d978b9dcee4e2622cd271ea6
#
_entry.id   057e5932d978b9dcee4e2622cd271ea6
#
_cell.length_a   1.000
_cell.length_b   1.000
_cell.length_c   1.000
_cell.angle_alpha   90.00
_cell.angle_beta   90.00
_cell.angle_gamma   90.00
#
_symmetry.space_group_name_H-M   'P 1'
#
loop_
_entity.id
_entity.type
_entity.pdbx_description
1 polymer ?
#
loop_
_entity_poly.entity_id
_entity_poly.type
_entity_poly.pdbx_seq_one_letter_code
_entity_poly.pdbx_strand_id
1 'polypeptide(L)'
;MKFFVSSICILTLGVCACVSRAQAPARSDVLSALAGLLQEHHHPEASGPALTLDEVERMALAANPEIEVAVRRVAIAEAHVPAAGALDDPMAMYRGWGVPLQRPWDFNDAQNMLSISQTFSGIGKRALRSGVAESDVEVSKAMLDEVRLEVRVRVHKAYDDMLLADDETRIHHQHVGIARQAIEEARIKYSVGKVPQQDMLKAQVALTALAEHMIRFDHDAALARARLNTLLGRDPDTPLQATGEFAALTSLPAAQKLDDIAIQTRPDLIAADQAARRSHKEEALAKKAYVPDFTIAGGYMLMQPSSNMRNAYMVEGSMNLPWLNHRKHGAEISEATAQATEQDAELAALRNAAFGQIQDALVEASAAQQLAHMYHDQLRPQAEATLESSVIAYENDKTDLLSLLDSQMAVIDVDLAWLDAVADFDARLADLELAAGVPLEQSGLPATEVKP
;
A
#
# COMPACT_ATOMS: atom_id res chain seq x y z
N MET A 1 24.25 59.31 4.51
CA MET A 1 24.68 60.25 5.56
C MET A 1 25.37 59.43 6.65
N LYS A 2 26.67 59.73 6.85
CA LYS A 2 27.62 59.37 7.94
C LYS A 2 27.92 57.86 8.12
N PHE A 3 29.02 57.33 7.64
CA PHE A 3 30.41 57.35 8.14
C PHE A 3 30.54 56.74 9.57
N PHE A 4 31.22 55.58 9.70
CA PHE A 4 32.44 55.51 10.50
C PHE A 4 33.34 54.36 10.02
N VAL A 5 34.57 54.73 9.86
CA VAL A 5 35.75 54.04 9.39
C VAL A 5 36.56 53.58 10.58
N SER A 6 37.46 52.60 10.34
CA SER A 6 38.68 52.29 11.13
C SER A 6 38.55 51.16 12.14
N SER A 7 39.30 50.11 12.13
CA SER A 7 40.77 50.09 12.28
C SER A 7 41.35 48.73 11.87
N ILE A 8 42.40 48.79 11.11
CA ILE A 8 43.36 47.73 10.78
C ILE A 8 44.21 47.47 12.03
N CYS A 9 44.33 46.18 12.44
CA CYS A 9 45.46 45.73 13.24
C CYS A 9 46.03 44.43 12.68
N ILE A 10 47.18 44.57 12.03
CA ILE A 10 48.02 43.48 11.57
C ILE A 10 48.68 42.86 12.77
N LEU A 11 48.41 41.54 13.02
CA LEU A 11 49.21 40.76 13.94
C LEU A 11 49.68 39.51 13.20
N THR A 12 50.88 39.59 12.68
CA THR A 12 51.67 38.47 12.19
C THR A 12 52.14 37.65 13.39
N LEU A 13 51.61 36.44 13.54
CA LEU A 13 52.23 35.45 14.45
C LEU A 13 52.28 34.12 13.69
N GLY A 14 53.53 33.60 13.64
CA GLY A 14 53.86 32.39 12.93
C GLY A 14 53.16 31.17 13.43
N VAL A 15 52.47 30.49 12.51
CA VAL A 15 51.97 29.13 12.71
C VAL A 15 53.09 28.18 12.33
N CYS A 16 53.78 27.69 13.34
CA CYS A 16 54.67 26.54 13.22
C CYS A 16 53.82 25.36 12.83
N ALA A 17 53.87 24.90 11.59
CA ALA A 17 53.15 23.72 11.10
C ALA A 17 53.79 22.46 11.75
N CYS A 18 53.24 22.02 12.85
CA CYS A 18 53.39 20.65 13.30
C CYS A 18 52.58 19.76 12.34
N VAL A 19 53.17 19.34 11.25
CA VAL A 19 52.74 18.18 10.49
C VAL A 19 52.94 16.97 11.39
N SER A 20 51.98 16.63 12.22
CA SER A 20 51.90 15.32 12.83
C SER A 20 51.73 14.32 11.71
N ARG A 21 52.79 13.62 11.34
CA ARG A 21 52.74 12.41 10.54
C ARG A 21 51.78 11.46 11.24
N ALA A 22 50.54 11.39 10.74
CA ALA A 22 49.64 10.29 11.09
C ALA A 22 50.37 8.99 10.71
N GLN A 23 50.93 8.31 11.69
CA GLN A 23 51.41 6.94 11.49
C GLN A 23 50.24 6.14 11.01
N ALA A 24 50.36 5.51 9.84
CA ALA A 24 49.40 4.51 9.39
C ALA A 24 49.26 3.48 10.53
N PRO A 25 48.05 3.09 10.90
CA PRO A 25 47.83 2.13 11.97
C PRO A 25 48.66 0.87 11.72
N ALA A 26 49.25 0.33 12.76
CA ALA A 26 50.07 -0.87 12.66
C ALA A 26 49.23 -1.98 12.04
N ARG A 27 49.79 -2.78 11.13
CA ARG A 27 49.09 -3.85 10.40
C ARG A 27 48.32 -4.83 11.31
N SER A 28 48.74 -5.00 12.57
CA SER A 28 48.02 -5.75 13.60
C SER A 28 46.70 -5.11 14.01
N ASP A 29 46.62 -3.77 13.97
CA ASP A 29 45.44 -3.03 14.47
C ASP A 29 44.28 -3.05 13.45
N VAL A 30 44.60 -3.13 12.16
CA VAL A 30 43.57 -3.27 11.11
C VAL A 30 42.95 -4.67 11.11
N LEU A 31 43.76 -5.71 11.34
CA LEU A 31 43.25 -7.08 11.41
C LEU A 31 42.47 -7.32 12.71
N SER A 32 42.87 -6.72 13.82
CA SER A 32 42.13 -6.81 15.09
C SER A 32 40.84 -5.99 15.03
N ALA A 33 40.82 -4.82 14.36
CA ALA A 33 39.63 -4.03 14.13
C ALA A 33 38.65 -4.74 13.20
N LEU A 34 39.13 -5.37 12.11
CA LEU A 34 38.30 -6.19 11.19
C LEU A 34 37.78 -7.46 11.90
N ALA A 35 38.60 -8.14 12.70
CA ALA A 35 38.13 -9.26 13.51
C ALA A 35 37.14 -8.82 14.59
N GLY A 36 37.30 -7.62 15.14
CA GLY A 36 36.34 -7.00 16.04
C GLY A 36 35.02 -6.67 15.34
N LEU A 37 35.05 -6.01 14.18
CA LEU A 37 33.85 -5.74 13.38
C LEU A 37 33.10 -7.02 13.03
N LEU A 38 33.77 -8.09 12.68
CA LEU A 38 33.16 -9.37 12.34
C LEU A 38 32.75 -10.21 13.57
N GLN A 39 33.25 -9.89 14.80
CA GLN A 39 32.79 -10.47 16.05
C GLN A 39 31.73 -9.64 16.77
N GLU A 40 31.73 -8.31 16.59
CA GLU A 40 30.76 -7.40 17.20
C GLU A 40 29.43 -7.36 16.45
N HIS A 41 29.37 -7.76 15.16
CA HIS A 41 28.13 -8.08 14.48
C HIS A 41 27.62 -9.48 14.90
N HIS A 42 27.58 -9.73 16.20
CA HIS A 42 26.57 -10.59 16.76
C HIS A 42 25.25 -9.83 16.50
N HIS A 43 24.43 -10.27 15.56
CA HIS A 43 23.03 -9.94 15.61
C HIS A 43 22.61 -10.07 17.08
N PRO A 44 22.11 -9.03 17.76
CA PRO A 44 21.30 -9.31 18.91
C PRO A 44 20.28 -10.30 18.35
N GLU A 45 20.36 -11.56 18.77
CA GLU A 45 19.33 -12.55 18.45
C GLU A 45 18.03 -11.77 18.53
N ALA A 46 17.36 -11.61 17.39
CA ALA A 46 16.22 -10.71 17.35
C ALA A 46 15.27 -11.29 18.39
N SER A 47 15.31 -10.72 19.58
CA SER A 47 14.66 -11.24 20.78
C SER A 47 13.16 -10.96 20.76
N GLY A 48 12.58 -10.98 19.56
CA GLY A 48 11.16 -10.77 19.29
C GLY A 48 10.38 -12.08 19.17
N PRO A 49 9.04 -12.00 19.21
CA PRO A 49 8.21 -13.13 18.90
C PRO A 49 8.46 -13.56 17.45
N ALA A 50 8.65 -14.85 17.26
CA ALA A 50 8.67 -15.48 15.95
C ALA A 50 7.21 -15.61 15.45
N LEU A 51 6.90 -14.97 14.33
CA LEU A 51 5.55 -14.94 13.77
C LEU A 51 5.55 -15.54 12.37
N THR A 52 4.50 -16.26 12.06
CA THR A 52 4.22 -16.77 10.72
C THR A 52 3.51 -15.70 9.88
N LEU A 53 3.53 -15.85 8.55
CA LEU A 53 2.84 -14.95 7.63
C LEU A 53 1.36 -14.80 7.99
N ASP A 54 0.64 -15.91 8.23
CA ASP A 54 -0.79 -15.90 8.63
C ASP A 54 -1.06 -15.12 9.90
N GLU A 55 -0.14 -15.17 10.88
CA GLU A 55 -0.28 -14.42 12.13
C GLU A 55 -0.10 -12.92 11.88
N VAL A 56 0.90 -12.55 11.08
CA VAL A 56 1.19 -11.17 10.73
C VAL A 56 0.07 -10.57 9.89
N GLU A 57 -0.46 -11.30 8.90
CA GLU A 57 -1.62 -10.87 8.11
C GLU A 57 -2.84 -10.63 9.00
N ARG A 58 -3.18 -11.55 9.89
CA ARG A 58 -4.31 -11.37 10.83
C ARG A 58 -4.12 -10.15 11.73
N MET A 59 -2.89 -9.91 12.21
CA MET A 59 -2.59 -8.74 13.04
C MET A 59 -2.75 -7.45 12.23
N ALA A 60 -2.24 -7.39 11.01
CA ALA A 60 -2.37 -6.23 10.13
C ALA A 60 -3.83 -5.92 9.81
N LEU A 61 -4.61 -6.93 9.40
CA LEU A 61 -6.03 -6.76 9.08
C LEU A 61 -6.86 -6.28 10.28
N ALA A 62 -6.42 -6.58 11.51
CA ALA A 62 -7.09 -6.14 12.73
C ALA A 62 -6.68 -4.75 13.23
N ALA A 63 -5.44 -4.30 12.93
CA ALA A 63 -4.85 -3.12 13.56
C ALA A 63 -4.43 -2.01 12.58
N ASN A 64 -4.43 -2.27 11.27
CA ASN A 64 -3.96 -1.31 10.28
C ASN A 64 -4.87 -0.07 10.20
N PRO A 65 -4.32 1.15 10.35
CA PRO A 65 -5.11 2.38 10.33
C PRO A 65 -5.83 2.67 9.00
N GLU A 66 -5.29 2.21 7.86
CA GLU A 66 -5.93 2.41 6.55
C GLU A 66 -7.25 1.64 6.46
N ILE A 67 -7.29 0.42 7.01
CA ILE A 67 -8.51 -0.39 7.10
C ILE A 67 -9.54 0.30 8.01
N GLU A 68 -9.11 0.83 9.16
CA GLU A 68 -10.01 1.56 10.05
C GLU A 68 -10.62 2.79 9.34
N VAL A 69 -9.84 3.53 8.56
CA VAL A 69 -10.35 4.64 7.73
C VAL A 69 -11.42 4.15 6.75
N ALA A 70 -11.17 3.03 6.07
CA ALA A 70 -12.13 2.45 5.12
C ALA A 70 -13.42 1.97 5.82
N VAL A 71 -13.31 1.34 7.00
CA VAL A 71 -14.48 0.96 7.84
C VAL A 71 -15.31 2.20 8.22
N ARG A 72 -14.65 3.32 8.57
CA ARG A 72 -15.38 4.56 8.89
C ARG A 72 -16.06 5.17 7.67
N ARG A 73 -15.51 5.02 6.47
CA ARG A 73 -16.16 5.43 5.22
C ARG A 73 -17.44 4.64 4.98
N VAL A 74 -17.42 3.33 5.18
CA VAL A 74 -18.65 2.50 5.11
C VAL A 74 -19.69 3.00 6.10
N ALA A 75 -19.32 3.23 7.36
CA ALA A 75 -20.24 3.73 8.37
C ALA A 75 -20.82 5.12 8.03
N ILE A 76 -20.04 6.01 7.39
CA ILE A 76 -20.53 7.30 6.88
C ILE A 76 -21.57 7.10 5.79
N ALA A 77 -21.30 6.22 4.82
CA ALA A 77 -22.24 5.91 3.75
C ALA A 77 -23.54 5.29 4.30
N GLU A 78 -23.45 4.34 5.23
CA GLU A 78 -24.61 3.74 5.90
C GLU A 78 -25.45 4.78 6.66
N ALA A 79 -24.80 5.70 7.37
CA ALA A 79 -25.49 6.78 8.08
C ALA A 79 -26.17 7.78 7.13
N HIS A 80 -25.73 7.87 5.88
CA HIS A 80 -26.35 8.77 4.88
C HIS A 80 -27.66 8.20 4.31
N VAL A 81 -27.84 6.88 4.24
CA VAL A 81 -29.04 6.24 3.64
C VAL A 81 -30.37 6.75 4.24
N PRO A 82 -30.55 6.78 5.58
CA PRO A 82 -31.77 7.31 6.17
C PRO A 82 -32.02 8.79 5.83
N ALA A 83 -30.95 9.59 5.80
CA ALA A 83 -31.04 11.01 5.46
C ALA A 83 -31.47 11.24 4.01
N ALA A 84 -30.90 10.48 3.06
CA ALA A 84 -31.24 10.57 1.63
C ALA A 84 -32.72 10.22 1.34
N GLY A 85 -33.29 9.29 2.11
CA GLY A 85 -34.71 8.91 2.04
C GLY A 85 -35.66 9.73 2.92
N ALA A 86 -35.17 10.64 3.75
CA ALA A 86 -36.01 11.44 4.65
C ALA A 86 -36.89 12.46 3.90
N LEU A 87 -37.91 12.94 4.58
CA LEU A 87 -38.62 14.16 4.15
C LEU A 87 -37.77 15.38 4.55
N ASP A 88 -37.93 16.46 3.79
CA ASP A 88 -37.35 17.74 4.17
C ASP A 88 -37.95 18.21 5.51
N ASP A 89 -37.21 19.00 6.26
CA ASP A 89 -37.68 19.50 7.56
C ASP A 89 -38.93 20.36 7.43
N PRO A 90 -39.89 20.28 8.38
CA PRO A 90 -41.00 21.21 8.42
C PRO A 90 -40.51 22.65 8.60
N MET A 91 -41.03 23.53 7.81
CA MET A 91 -40.71 24.95 7.86
C MET A 91 -41.76 25.75 8.66
N ALA A 92 -41.34 26.43 9.71
CA ALA A 92 -42.18 27.41 10.41
C ALA A 92 -41.98 28.80 9.77
N MET A 93 -43.06 29.47 9.45
CA MET A 93 -43.04 30.77 8.82
C MET A 93 -43.91 31.75 9.58
N TYR A 94 -43.37 32.92 9.85
CA TYR A 94 -44.11 34.09 10.28
C TYR A 94 -44.19 35.09 9.13
N ARG A 95 -45.39 35.59 8.88
CA ARG A 95 -45.63 36.59 7.84
C ARG A 95 -46.52 37.72 8.37
N GLY A 96 -46.02 38.95 8.27
CA GLY A 96 -46.77 40.19 8.61
C GLY A 96 -47.12 40.96 7.33
N TRP A 97 -48.36 41.36 7.17
CA TRP A 97 -48.80 42.21 6.06
C TRP A 97 -49.33 43.55 6.55
N GLY A 98 -49.20 44.56 5.72
CA GLY A 98 -49.82 45.85 5.95
C GLY A 98 -49.21 46.62 7.13
N VAL A 99 -47.91 46.33 7.41
CA VAL A 99 -47.14 47.10 8.40
C VAL A 99 -47.05 48.54 7.88
N PRO A 100 -47.55 49.58 8.67
CA PRO A 100 -47.55 50.94 8.21
C PRO A 100 -46.11 51.47 7.99
N LEU A 101 -45.86 52.08 6.83
CA LEU A 101 -44.54 52.63 6.49
C LEU A 101 -44.10 53.73 7.47
N GLN A 102 -45.08 54.45 8.07
CA GLN A 102 -44.81 55.51 9.08
C GLN A 102 -44.48 54.95 10.45
N ARG A 103 -44.80 53.67 10.73
CA ARG A 103 -44.55 52.97 12.01
C ARG A 103 -44.11 51.53 11.74
N PRO A 104 -42.94 51.32 11.18
CA PRO A 104 -42.51 49.99 10.77
C PRO A 104 -42.27 49.00 11.93
N TRP A 105 -42.39 49.48 13.17
CA TRP A 105 -42.28 48.65 14.41
C TRP A 105 -43.68 48.31 14.98
N ASP A 106 -44.75 48.85 14.42
CA ASP A 106 -46.12 48.61 14.91
C ASP A 106 -46.77 47.45 14.20
N PHE A 107 -46.52 46.26 14.74
CA PHE A 107 -47.06 44.98 14.24
C PHE A 107 -48.54 44.77 14.67
N ASN A 108 -49.07 45.60 15.57
CA ASN A 108 -50.50 45.50 15.98
C ASN A 108 -51.45 45.92 14.87
N ASP A 109 -51.01 46.82 13.98
CA ASP A 109 -51.76 47.24 12.80
C ASP A 109 -51.56 46.35 11.59
N ALA A 110 -50.69 45.35 11.72
CA ALA A 110 -50.41 44.35 10.66
C ALA A 110 -51.31 43.13 10.81
N GLN A 111 -51.57 42.47 9.68
CA GLN A 111 -52.10 41.09 9.66
C GLN A 111 -50.94 40.13 9.89
N ASN A 112 -50.97 39.38 10.96
CA ASN A 112 -49.91 38.46 11.36
C ASN A 112 -50.35 37.03 11.13
N MET A 113 -49.49 36.20 10.50
CA MET A 113 -49.73 34.80 10.26
C MET A 113 -48.56 33.97 10.74
N LEU A 114 -48.87 32.93 11.49
CA LEU A 114 -47.94 31.83 11.81
C LEU A 114 -48.38 30.62 11.03
N SER A 115 -47.48 29.98 10.28
CA SER A 115 -47.74 28.75 9.53
C SER A 115 -46.61 27.74 9.66
N ILE A 116 -46.97 26.49 9.54
CA ILE A 116 -46.05 25.37 9.43
C ILE A 116 -46.32 24.70 8.08
N SER A 117 -45.29 24.43 7.30
CA SER A 117 -45.36 23.77 6.02
C SER A 117 -44.49 22.54 5.95
N GLN A 118 -44.95 21.54 5.24
CA GLN A 118 -44.23 20.32 4.94
C GLN A 118 -44.21 20.07 3.45
N THR A 119 -43.00 19.85 2.88
CA THR A 119 -42.83 19.48 1.48
C THR A 119 -42.77 17.95 1.36
N PHE A 120 -43.49 17.41 0.43
CA PHE A 120 -43.51 15.99 0.06
C PHE A 120 -42.93 15.87 -1.34
N SER A 121 -41.80 15.20 -1.45
CA SER A 121 -41.18 14.89 -2.74
C SER A 121 -42.08 14.04 -3.60
N GLY A 122 -42.08 14.27 -4.91
CA GLY A 122 -42.86 13.54 -5.87
C GLY A 122 -42.68 12.03 -5.79
N ILE A 123 -43.71 11.29 -6.19
CA ILE A 123 -43.80 9.84 -6.04
C ILE A 123 -42.56 9.13 -6.63
N GLY A 124 -41.88 8.34 -5.83
CA GLY A 124 -40.71 7.53 -6.21
C GLY A 124 -39.36 8.26 -6.11
N LYS A 125 -39.30 9.60 -5.96
CA LYS A 125 -38.03 10.32 -5.83
C LYS A 125 -37.26 9.91 -4.58
N ARG A 126 -37.95 9.81 -3.44
CA ARG A 126 -37.33 9.41 -2.17
C ARG A 126 -36.74 7.99 -2.21
N ALA A 127 -37.50 7.06 -2.77
CA ALA A 127 -37.03 5.68 -2.93
C ALA A 127 -35.79 5.60 -3.85
N LEU A 128 -35.71 6.41 -4.90
CA LEU A 128 -34.54 6.47 -5.76
C LEU A 128 -33.35 7.13 -5.05
N ARG A 129 -33.57 8.23 -4.29
CA ARG A 129 -32.49 8.84 -3.48
C ARG A 129 -31.92 7.85 -2.45
N SER A 130 -32.79 7.12 -1.74
CA SER A 130 -32.37 6.04 -0.84
C SER A 130 -31.60 4.95 -1.59
N GLY A 131 -32.09 4.54 -2.77
CA GLY A 131 -31.45 3.53 -3.59
C GLY A 131 -30.08 3.98 -4.16
N VAL A 132 -29.88 5.27 -4.44
CA VAL A 132 -28.56 5.83 -4.78
C VAL A 132 -27.63 5.72 -3.58
N ALA A 133 -28.08 6.17 -2.39
CA ALA A 133 -27.28 6.09 -1.16
C ALA A 133 -26.96 4.64 -0.75
N GLU A 134 -27.88 3.69 -0.98
CA GLU A 134 -27.62 2.25 -0.80
C GLU A 134 -26.52 1.74 -1.74
N SER A 135 -26.49 2.22 -3.00
CA SER A 135 -25.39 1.88 -3.90
C SER A 135 -24.06 2.48 -3.46
N ASP A 136 -24.04 3.68 -2.86
CA ASP A 136 -22.83 4.27 -2.27
C ASP A 136 -22.29 3.43 -1.10
N VAL A 137 -23.17 2.78 -0.34
CA VAL A 137 -22.74 1.83 0.72
C VAL A 137 -22.03 0.62 0.09
N GLU A 138 -22.61 0.04 -0.97
CA GLU A 138 -22.00 -1.13 -1.62
C GLU A 138 -20.65 -0.77 -2.30
N VAL A 139 -20.54 0.42 -2.92
CA VAL A 139 -19.25 0.95 -3.40
C VAL A 139 -18.24 1.07 -2.27
N SER A 140 -18.67 1.65 -1.13
CA SER A 140 -17.78 1.83 0.04
C SER A 140 -17.34 0.50 0.66
N LYS A 141 -18.18 -0.53 0.64
CA LYS A 141 -17.83 -1.88 1.10
C LYS A 141 -16.82 -2.53 0.17
N ALA A 142 -17.01 -2.44 -1.14
CA ALA A 142 -16.07 -2.96 -2.12
C ALA A 142 -14.69 -2.26 -2.00
N MET A 143 -14.67 -0.94 -1.80
CA MET A 143 -13.43 -0.20 -1.53
C MET A 143 -12.76 -0.61 -0.21
N LEU A 144 -13.52 -1.01 0.82
CA LEU A 144 -12.96 -1.56 2.05
C LEU A 144 -12.27 -2.91 1.79
N ASP A 145 -12.89 -3.76 0.97
CA ASP A 145 -12.32 -5.05 0.62
C ASP A 145 -11.07 -4.90 -0.26
N GLU A 146 -11.03 -3.88 -1.13
CA GLU A 146 -9.82 -3.49 -1.88
C GLU A 146 -8.68 -3.10 -0.94
N VAL A 147 -8.92 -2.21 0.02
CA VAL A 147 -7.91 -1.81 1.02
C VAL A 147 -7.41 -3.00 1.82
N ARG A 148 -8.29 -3.94 2.20
CA ARG A 148 -7.89 -5.17 2.90
C ARG A 148 -6.96 -6.04 2.06
N LEU A 149 -7.28 -6.21 0.79
CA LEU A 149 -6.46 -6.99 -0.15
C LEU A 149 -5.10 -6.32 -0.37
N GLU A 150 -5.07 -5.00 -0.60
CA GLU A 150 -3.82 -4.25 -0.75
C GLU A 150 -2.94 -4.31 0.50
N VAL A 151 -3.53 -4.14 1.69
CA VAL A 151 -2.79 -4.26 2.96
C VAL A 151 -2.22 -5.66 3.11
N ARG A 152 -3.00 -6.69 2.80
CA ARG A 152 -2.55 -8.09 2.85
C ARG A 152 -1.34 -8.33 1.96
N VAL A 153 -1.40 -7.91 0.70
CA VAL A 153 -0.28 -8.07 -0.26
C VAL A 153 0.96 -7.28 0.17
N ARG A 154 0.79 -6.05 0.68
CA ARG A 154 1.91 -5.27 1.22
C ARG A 154 2.55 -5.92 2.45
N VAL A 155 1.74 -6.55 3.29
CA VAL A 155 2.21 -7.31 4.47
C VAL A 155 2.97 -8.55 4.03
N HIS A 156 2.44 -9.31 3.07
CA HIS A 156 3.10 -10.48 2.50
C HIS A 156 4.51 -10.11 1.99
N LYS A 157 4.59 -9.12 1.10
CA LYS A 157 5.88 -8.66 0.55
C LYS A 157 6.85 -8.14 1.62
N ALA A 158 6.37 -7.40 2.62
CA ALA A 158 7.23 -6.92 3.69
C ALA A 158 7.69 -8.07 4.61
N TYR A 159 6.92 -9.13 4.72
CA TYR A 159 7.29 -10.35 5.41
C TYR A 159 8.36 -11.13 4.62
N ASP A 160 8.19 -11.25 3.31
CA ASP A 160 9.16 -11.88 2.42
C ASP A 160 10.50 -11.13 2.40
N ASP A 161 10.46 -9.80 2.33
CA ASP A 161 11.66 -8.94 2.47
C ASP A 161 12.43 -9.25 3.78
N MET A 162 11.69 -9.48 4.87
CA MET A 162 12.30 -9.81 6.16
C MET A 162 12.87 -11.23 6.19
N LEU A 163 12.14 -12.20 5.66
CA LEU A 163 12.56 -13.59 5.56
C LEU A 163 13.81 -13.71 4.66
N LEU A 164 13.81 -12.99 3.53
CA LEU A 164 14.94 -12.91 2.60
C LEU A 164 16.21 -12.40 3.32
N ALA A 165 16.10 -11.25 4.00
CA ALA A 165 17.24 -10.65 4.69
C ALA A 165 17.82 -11.54 5.81
N ASP A 166 16.96 -12.26 6.53
CA ASP A 166 17.37 -13.22 7.56
C ASP A 166 18.10 -14.43 6.93
N ASP A 167 17.61 -14.96 5.80
CA ASP A 167 18.22 -16.06 5.06
C ASP A 167 19.54 -15.68 4.37
N GLU A 168 19.61 -14.49 3.75
CA GLU A 168 20.83 -13.92 3.17
C GLU A 168 21.93 -13.80 4.24
N THR A 169 21.56 -13.27 5.40
CA THR A 169 22.48 -13.16 6.55
C THR A 169 22.98 -14.53 6.97
N ARG A 170 22.12 -15.53 7.06
CA ARG A 170 22.48 -16.91 7.43
C ARG A 170 23.43 -17.55 6.42
N ILE A 171 23.14 -17.46 5.12
CA ILE A 171 24.01 -17.98 4.04
C ILE A 171 25.36 -17.29 4.10
N HIS A 172 25.38 -15.98 4.21
CA HIS A 172 26.61 -15.22 4.23
C HIS A 172 27.51 -15.58 5.43
N HIS A 173 26.95 -15.76 6.63
CA HIS A 173 27.70 -16.22 7.80
C HIS A 173 28.39 -17.58 7.57
N GLN A 174 27.73 -18.52 6.91
CA GLN A 174 28.31 -19.82 6.58
C GLN A 174 29.56 -19.65 5.68
N HIS A 175 29.44 -18.84 4.64
CA HIS A 175 30.52 -18.61 3.69
C HIS A 175 31.67 -17.77 4.23
N VAL A 176 31.41 -16.79 5.08
CA VAL A 176 32.49 -16.04 5.80
C VAL A 176 33.37 -16.97 6.61
N GLY A 177 32.80 -18.00 7.25
CA GLY A 177 33.56 -19.02 7.98
C GLY A 177 34.57 -19.75 7.08
N ILE A 178 34.11 -20.17 5.88
CA ILE A 178 34.96 -20.87 4.89
C ILE A 178 36.06 -19.94 4.38
N ALA A 179 35.72 -18.70 4.01
CA ALA A 179 36.70 -17.72 3.54
C ALA A 179 37.77 -17.42 4.56
N ARG A 180 37.43 -17.32 5.86
CA ARG A 180 38.39 -17.14 6.94
C ARG A 180 39.38 -18.29 7.04
N GLN A 181 38.92 -19.53 6.90
CA GLN A 181 39.80 -20.71 6.90
C GLN A 181 40.79 -20.66 5.74
N ALA A 182 40.34 -20.37 4.52
CA ALA A 182 41.21 -20.24 3.34
C ALA A 182 42.26 -19.13 3.52
N ILE A 183 41.91 -18.02 4.14
CA ILE A 183 42.83 -16.90 4.41
C ILE A 183 43.86 -17.29 5.45
N GLU A 184 43.50 -18.04 6.49
CA GLU A 184 44.44 -18.49 7.48
C GLU A 184 45.44 -19.53 6.92
N GLU A 185 44.98 -20.41 6.05
CA GLU A 185 45.88 -21.30 5.28
C GLU A 185 46.85 -20.52 4.40
N ALA A 186 46.37 -19.49 3.70
CA ALA A 186 47.26 -18.61 2.93
C ALA A 186 48.29 -17.91 3.78
N ARG A 187 47.92 -17.47 4.97
CA ARG A 187 48.83 -16.86 5.95
C ARG A 187 49.92 -17.83 6.39
N ILE A 188 49.54 -19.08 6.65
CA ILE A 188 50.53 -20.14 7.01
C ILE A 188 51.45 -20.40 5.81
N LYS A 189 50.94 -20.56 4.59
CA LYS A 189 51.76 -20.76 3.39
C LYS A 189 52.70 -19.58 3.11
N TYR A 190 52.24 -18.33 3.36
CA TYR A 190 53.09 -17.14 3.27
C TYR A 190 54.21 -17.13 4.31
N SER A 191 53.94 -17.53 5.56
CA SER A 191 54.92 -17.54 6.62
C SER A 191 56.14 -18.50 6.35
N VAL A 192 55.86 -19.53 5.55
CA VAL A 192 56.88 -20.49 5.11
C VAL A 192 57.44 -20.21 3.70
N GLY A 193 57.06 -19.05 3.12
CA GLY A 193 57.56 -18.58 1.81
C GLY A 193 56.99 -19.29 0.59
N LYS A 194 55.88 -19.99 0.71
CA LYS A 194 55.25 -20.73 -0.38
C LYS A 194 54.33 -19.86 -1.28
N VAL A 195 53.81 -18.75 -0.78
CA VAL A 195 52.96 -17.83 -1.54
C VAL A 195 53.46 -16.40 -1.44
N PRO A 196 53.25 -15.53 -2.44
CA PRO A 196 53.67 -14.13 -2.42
C PRO A 196 52.79 -13.29 -1.47
N GLN A 197 53.35 -12.18 -0.97
CA GLN A 197 52.63 -11.23 -0.13
C GLN A 197 51.31 -10.69 -0.77
N GLN A 198 51.30 -10.60 -2.10
CA GLN A 198 50.16 -10.13 -2.86
C GLN A 198 48.90 -10.98 -2.61
N ASP A 199 49.04 -12.30 -2.50
CA ASP A 199 47.90 -13.20 -2.29
C ASP A 199 47.27 -12.98 -0.91
N MET A 200 48.10 -12.76 0.12
CA MET A 200 47.61 -12.42 1.44
C MET A 200 46.86 -11.07 1.46
N LEU A 201 47.35 -10.06 0.70
CA LEU A 201 46.65 -8.75 0.61
C LEU A 201 45.34 -8.86 -0.13
N LYS A 202 45.26 -9.65 -1.21
CA LYS A 202 44.02 -9.90 -1.93
C LYS A 202 42.99 -10.64 -1.06
N ALA A 203 43.43 -11.62 -0.30
CA ALA A 203 42.58 -12.32 0.66
C ALA A 203 42.00 -11.38 1.71
N GLN A 204 42.79 -10.41 2.21
CA GLN A 204 42.28 -9.37 3.12
C GLN A 204 41.22 -8.48 2.47
N VAL A 205 41.39 -8.11 1.18
CA VAL A 205 40.41 -7.34 0.42
C VAL A 205 39.10 -8.14 0.28
N ALA A 206 39.17 -9.43 -0.07
CA ALA A 206 38.01 -10.31 -0.16
C ALA A 206 37.23 -10.40 1.17
N LEU A 207 37.95 -10.56 2.31
CA LEU A 207 37.32 -10.56 3.62
C LEU A 207 36.63 -9.23 3.95
N THR A 208 37.22 -8.09 3.55
CA THR A 208 36.62 -6.77 3.75
C THR A 208 35.39 -6.59 2.90
N ALA A 209 35.38 -7.13 1.67
CA ALA A 209 34.18 -7.13 0.80
C ALA A 209 33.03 -7.95 1.41
N LEU A 210 33.35 -9.11 2.00
CA LEU A 210 32.35 -9.91 2.72
C LEU A 210 31.78 -9.16 3.93
N ALA A 211 32.61 -8.39 4.67
CA ALA A 211 32.13 -7.57 5.78
C ALA A 211 31.20 -6.41 5.31
N GLU A 212 31.42 -5.87 4.11
CA GLU A 212 30.53 -4.85 3.50
C GLU A 212 29.14 -5.45 3.22
N HIS A 213 29.04 -6.65 2.69
CA HIS A 213 27.78 -7.34 2.46
C HIS A 213 26.99 -7.52 3.77
N MET A 214 27.65 -7.88 4.88
CA MET A 214 27.00 -8.01 6.19
C MET A 214 26.30 -6.72 6.62
N ILE A 215 26.98 -5.58 6.48
CA ILE A 215 26.38 -4.27 6.82
C ILE A 215 25.13 -4.00 5.97
N ARG A 216 25.13 -4.42 4.72
CA ARG A 216 23.97 -4.27 3.81
C ARG A 216 22.80 -5.14 4.23
N PHE A 217 23.03 -6.41 4.52
CA PHE A 217 21.99 -7.33 4.98
C PHE A 217 21.38 -6.89 6.32
N ASP A 218 22.21 -6.44 7.26
CA ASP A 218 21.73 -5.86 8.53
C ASP A 218 20.84 -4.64 8.32
N HIS A 219 21.21 -3.76 7.38
CA HIS A 219 20.40 -2.61 6.98
C HIS A 219 19.05 -3.06 6.39
N ASP A 220 19.07 -4.02 5.46
CA ASP A 220 17.87 -4.47 4.75
C ASP A 220 16.92 -5.20 5.71
N ALA A 221 17.44 -6.02 6.61
CA ALA A 221 16.66 -6.65 7.68
C ALA A 221 16.01 -5.62 8.64
N ALA A 222 16.76 -4.58 9.03
CA ALA A 222 16.21 -3.52 9.88
C ALA A 222 15.12 -2.72 9.16
N LEU A 223 15.30 -2.44 7.86
CA LEU A 223 14.33 -1.73 7.03
C LEU A 223 13.04 -2.56 6.81
N ALA A 224 13.19 -3.85 6.49
CA ALA A 224 12.07 -4.77 6.31
C ALA A 224 11.24 -4.88 7.61
N ARG A 225 11.91 -5.03 8.76
CA ARG A 225 11.26 -5.05 10.09
C ARG A 225 10.50 -3.76 10.38
N ALA A 226 11.08 -2.59 10.11
CA ALA A 226 10.44 -1.31 10.34
C ALA A 226 9.20 -1.13 9.45
N ARG A 227 9.27 -1.54 8.18
CA ARG A 227 8.14 -1.54 7.23
C ARG A 227 7.01 -2.43 7.72
N LEU A 228 7.33 -3.67 8.11
CA LEU A 228 6.33 -4.62 8.60
C LEU A 228 5.66 -4.12 9.88
N ASN A 229 6.42 -3.63 10.87
CA ASN A 229 5.84 -3.03 12.08
C ASN A 229 4.91 -1.84 11.79
N THR A 230 5.26 -1.01 10.81
CA THR A 230 4.41 0.11 10.39
C THR A 230 3.08 -0.39 9.83
N LEU A 231 3.08 -1.45 9.01
CA LEU A 231 1.86 -2.06 8.48
C LEU A 231 1.00 -2.69 9.59
N LEU A 232 1.64 -3.19 10.65
CA LEU A 232 0.98 -3.73 11.85
C LEU A 232 0.47 -2.63 12.81
N GLY A 233 0.70 -1.35 12.52
CA GLY A 233 0.36 -0.24 13.40
C GLY A 233 1.17 -0.22 14.71
N ARG A 234 2.40 -0.77 14.69
CA ARG A 234 3.31 -0.87 15.85
C ARG A 234 4.47 0.11 15.70
N ASP A 235 5.22 0.30 16.80
CA ASP A 235 6.47 1.05 16.76
C ASP A 235 7.46 0.36 15.78
N PRO A 236 8.07 1.10 14.83
CA PRO A 236 8.98 0.54 13.84
C PRO A 236 10.16 -0.27 14.42
N ASP A 237 10.63 0.10 15.62
CA ASP A 237 11.75 -0.57 16.29
C ASP A 237 11.33 -1.80 17.10
N THR A 238 10.05 -2.19 17.09
CA THR A 238 9.57 -3.35 17.84
C THR A 238 10.25 -4.63 17.36
N PRO A 239 10.86 -5.43 18.25
CA PRO A 239 11.48 -6.68 17.86
C PRO A 239 10.48 -7.66 17.25
N LEU A 240 10.86 -8.27 16.13
CA LEU A 240 10.05 -9.20 15.35
C LEU A 240 10.98 -10.14 14.57
N GLN A 241 10.60 -11.41 14.46
CA GLN A 241 11.28 -12.41 13.63
C GLN A 241 10.25 -13.04 12.67
N ALA A 242 10.64 -13.22 11.41
CA ALA A 242 9.90 -14.05 10.47
C ALA A 242 10.24 -15.52 10.67
N THR A 243 9.25 -16.41 10.56
CA THR A 243 9.44 -17.85 10.61
C THR A 243 8.65 -18.52 9.52
N GLY A 244 9.33 -19.27 8.67
CA GLY A 244 8.72 -19.97 7.56
C GLY A 244 9.72 -20.22 6.44
N GLU A 245 9.20 -20.65 5.34
CA GLU A 245 9.92 -20.87 4.10
C GLU A 245 9.13 -20.16 2.99
N PHE A 246 9.81 -19.73 1.94
CA PHE A 246 9.15 -19.17 0.76
C PHE A 246 8.22 -20.19 0.11
N ALA A 247 7.23 -19.69 -0.62
CA ALA A 247 6.31 -20.56 -1.35
C ALA A 247 7.06 -21.51 -2.29
N ALA A 248 6.60 -22.76 -2.33
CA ALA A 248 7.15 -23.74 -3.26
C ALA A 248 6.95 -23.27 -4.72
N LEU A 249 7.91 -23.56 -5.60
CA LEU A 249 7.82 -23.25 -7.03
C LEU A 249 6.73 -24.10 -7.70
N THR A 250 5.47 -23.68 -7.51
CA THR A 250 4.28 -24.39 -8.01
C THR A 250 3.94 -23.98 -9.44
N SER A 251 3.19 -24.83 -10.17
CA SER A 251 2.72 -24.47 -11.50
C SER A 251 1.72 -23.32 -11.45
N LEU A 252 1.93 -22.29 -12.27
CA LEU A 252 1.05 -21.15 -12.37
C LEU A 252 -0.29 -21.52 -13.04
N PRO A 253 -1.40 -20.91 -12.59
CA PRO A 253 -2.71 -21.14 -13.19
C PRO A 253 -2.81 -20.52 -14.60
N ALA A 254 -3.77 -21.00 -15.40
CA ALA A 254 -4.03 -20.41 -16.71
C ALA A 254 -4.71 -19.04 -16.58
N ALA A 255 -4.28 -18.06 -17.39
CA ALA A 255 -4.82 -16.69 -17.39
C ALA A 255 -6.35 -16.66 -17.45
N GLN A 256 -6.97 -17.44 -18.32
CA GLN A 256 -8.41 -17.48 -18.49
C GLN A 256 -9.20 -17.81 -17.21
N LYS A 257 -8.64 -18.69 -16.36
CA LYS A 257 -9.28 -19.02 -15.07
C LYS A 257 -9.19 -17.87 -14.09
N LEU A 258 -8.09 -17.14 -14.09
CA LEU A 258 -7.91 -15.94 -13.26
C LEU A 258 -8.80 -14.80 -13.72
N ASP A 259 -8.98 -14.62 -15.03
CA ASP A 259 -9.91 -13.64 -15.61
C ASP A 259 -11.35 -13.91 -15.16
N ASP A 260 -11.79 -15.18 -15.21
CA ASP A 260 -13.14 -15.58 -14.77
C ASP A 260 -13.35 -15.37 -13.26
N ILE A 261 -12.33 -15.60 -12.45
CA ILE A 261 -12.35 -15.34 -11.02
C ILE A 261 -12.37 -13.83 -10.76
N ALA A 262 -11.48 -13.07 -11.38
CA ALA A 262 -11.32 -11.63 -11.17
C ALA A 262 -12.62 -10.84 -11.42
N ILE A 263 -13.40 -11.21 -12.44
CA ILE A 263 -14.69 -10.57 -12.71
C ILE A 263 -15.66 -10.68 -11.50
N GLN A 264 -15.54 -11.74 -10.70
CA GLN A 264 -16.44 -12.02 -9.60
C GLN A 264 -15.93 -11.57 -8.24
N THR A 265 -14.60 -11.54 -8.06
CA THR A 265 -13.96 -11.39 -6.75
C THR A 265 -13.21 -10.08 -6.60
N ARG A 266 -12.80 -9.47 -7.70
CA ARG A 266 -11.95 -8.29 -7.68
C ARG A 266 -12.72 -7.06 -7.14
N PRO A 267 -12.30 -6.50 -6.00
CA PRO A 267 -13.10 -5.47 -5.31
C PRO A 267 -13.28 -4.18 -6.12
N ASP A 268 -12.25 -3.75 -6.87
CA ASP A 268 -12.33 -2.57 -7.73
C ASP A 268 -13.37 -2.73 -8.86
N LEU A 269 -13.46 -3.93 -9.46
CA LEU A 269 -14.49 -4.25 -10.46
C LEU A 269 -15.89 -4.28 -9.85
N ILE A 270 -16.02 -4.81 -8.63
CA ILE A 270 -17.28 -4.80 -7.87
C ILE A 270 -17.68 -3.34 -7.55
N ALA A 271 -16.73 -2.52 -7.09
CA ALA A 271 -16.98 -1.10 -6.83
C ALA A 271 -17.45 -0.36 -8.09
N ALA A 272 -16.80 -0.57 -9.23
CA ALA A 272 -17.16 0.04 -10.49
C ALA A 272 -18.53 -0.42 -11.01
N ASP A 273 -18.89 -1.70 -10.85
CA ASP A 273 -20.23 -2.22 -11.20
C ASP A 273 -21.31 -1.56 -10.32
N GLN A 274 -21.06 -1.40 -9.01
CA GLN A 274 -22.00 -0.70 -8.13
C GLN A 274 -22.06 0.81 -8.43
N ALA A 275 -20.97 1.45 -8.83
CA ALA A 275 -20.95 2.83 -9.28
C ALA A 275 -21.76 3.02 -10.57
N ALA A 276 -21.65 2.11 -11.53
CA ALA A 276 -22.49 2.12 -12.74
C ALA A 276 -23.98 1.96 -12.38
N ARG A 277 -24.33 1.00 -11.51
CA ARG A 277 -25.71 0.83 -11.01
C ARG A 277 -26.24 2.06 -10.29
N ARG A 278 -25.40 2.73 -9.50
CA ARG A 278 -25.70 3.99 -8.84
C ARG A 278 -26.05 5.07 -9.88
N SER A 279 -25.23 5.23 -10.90
CA SER A 279 -25.42 6.23 -11.97
C SER A 279 -26.72 5.98 -12.77
N HIS A 280 -27.08 4.73 -13.04
CA HIS A 280 -28.39 4.38 -13.61
C HIS A 280 -29.56 4.74 -12.68
N LYS A 281 -29.42 4.62 -11.36
CA LYS A 281 -30.43 5.09 -10.40
C LYS A 281 -30.53 6.62 -10.38
N GLU A 282 -29.42 7.33 -10.52
CA GLU A 282 -29.36 8.79 -10.65
C GLU A 282 -30.04 9.26 -11.95
N GLU A 283 -29.81 8.56 -13.07
CA GLU A 283 -30.52 8.78 -14.30
C GLU A 283 -32.05 8.59 -14.13
N ALA A 284 -32.46 7.51 -13.46
CA ALA A 284 -33.86 7.26 -13.16
C ALA A 284 -34.46 8.35 -12.25
N LEU A 285 -33.68 8.88 -11.30
CA LEU A 285 -34.05 10.01 -10.45
C LEU A 285 -34.20 11.30 -11.26
N ALA A 286 -33.29 11.58 -12.19
CA ALA A 286 -33.36 12.72 -13.09
C ALA A 286 -34.62 12.66 -13.97
N LYS A 287 -34.97 11.49 -14.50
CA LYS A 287 -36.24 11.28 -15.23
C LYS A 287 -37.49 11.58 -14.38
N LYS A 288 -37.39 11.45 -13.03
CA LYS A 288 -38.46 11.84 -12.09
C LYS A 288 -38.55 13.36 -11.87
N ALA A 289 -37.66 14.18 -12.44
CA ALA A 289 -37.72 15.63 -12.34
C ALA A 289 -39.06 16.20 -12.82
N TYR A 290 -39.73 15.53 -13.76
CA TYR A 290 -41.08 15.90 -14.23
C TYR A 290 -42.20 15.56 -13.26
N VAL A 291 -41.98 14.76 -12.21
CA VAL A 291 -42.98 14.48 -11.18
C VAL A 291 -42.99 15.65 -10.19
N PRO A 292 -44.15 16.31 -9.97
CA PRO A 292 -44.21 17.46 -9.08
C PRO A 292 -44.00 17.08 -7.63
N ASP A 293 -43.42 18.02 -6.87
CA ASP A 293 -43.35 17.98 -5.43
C ASP A 293 -44.52 18.79 -4.85
N PHE A 294 -45.06 18.38 -3.71
CA PHE A 294 -46.22 18.99 -3.09
C PHE A 294 -45.86 19.56 -1.73
N THR A 295 -46.29 20.78 -1.43
CA THR A 295 -46.16 21.38 -0.13
C THR A 295 -47.54 21.64 0.48
N ILE A 296 -47.74 21.19 1.69
CA ILE A 296 -48.95 21.45 2.46
C ILE A 296 -48.55 22.37 3.60
N ALA A 297 -49.29 23.46 3.76
CA ALA A 297 -49.09 24.38 4.89
C ALA A 297 -50.38 24.58 5.65
N GLY A 298 -50.29 24.68 6.97
CA GLY A 298 -51.37 25.07 7.87
C GLY A 298 -50.93 26.23 8.72
N GLY A 299 -51.82 27.22 8.91
CA GLY A 299 -51.45 28.42 9.68
C GLY A 299 -52.62 29.05 10.43
N TYR A 300 -52.28 29.96 11.32
CA TYR A 300 -53.22 30.78 12.07
C TYR A 300 -52.98 32.24 11.76
N MET A 301 -54.08 32.93 11.32
CA MET A 301 -54.07 34.35 11.00
C MET A 301 -54.66 35.16 12.15
N LEU A 302 -53.81 36.04 12.69
CA LEU A 302 -54.21 37.03 13.66
C LEU A 302 -54.68 38.29 12.89
N MET A 303 -55.97 38.56 12.96
CA MET A 303 -56.55 39.74 12.30
C MET A 303 -56.44 40.98 13.17
N GLN A 304 -56.33 42.12 12.52
CA GLN A 304 -56.29 43.43 13.25
C GLN A 304 -57.57 43.62 14.05
N PRO A 305 -57.48 44.24 15.25
CA PRO A 305 -58.69 44.57 16.03
C PRO A 305 -59.66 45.54 15.32
N SER A 306 -59.14 46.33 14.39
CA SER A 306 -59.92 47.26 13.54
C SER A 306 -60.61 46.61 12.36
N SER A 307 -60.33 45.33 12.08
CA SER A 307 -60.91 44.57 11.01
C SER A 307 -62.23 43.94 11.43
N ASN A 308 -63.24 43.98 10.55
CA ASN A 308 -64.48 43.21 10.74
C ASN A 308 -64.29 41.70 10.59
N MET A 309 -63.08 41.23 10.30
CA MET A 309 -62.75 39.82 10.15
C MET A 309 -62.24 39.27 11.50
N ARG A 310 -62.61 38.02 11.82
CA ARG A 310 -62.15 37.31 12.99
C ARG A 310 -60.86 36.54 12.64
N ASN A 311 -60.07 36.19 13.66
CA ASN A 311 -58.96 35.29 13.51
C ASN A 311 -59.39 34.01 12.76
N ALA A 312 -58.54 33.54 11.85
CA ALA A 312 -58.87 32.46 10.96
C ALA A 312 -57.73 31.42 10.82
N TYR A 313 -58.09 30.19 10.53
CA TYR A 313 -57.13 29.20 10.10
C TYR A 313 -56.91 29.32 8.60
N MET A 314 -55.69 29.03 8.16
CA MET A 314 -55.29 28.90 6.77
C MET A 314 -54.84 27.48 6.48
N VAL A 315 -55.26 26.95 5.36
CA VAL A 315 -54.71 25.74 4.76
C VAL A 315 -54.29 26.10 3.36
N GLU A 316 -53.06 25.78 3.01
CA GLU A 316 -52.48 26.04 1.68
C GLU A 316 -51.90 24.76 1.13
N GLY A 317 -52.13 24.49 -0.14
CA GLY A 317 -51.51 23.47 -0.93
C GLY A 317 -50.80 24.10 -2.11
N SER A 318 -49.55 23.81 -2.31
CA SER A 318 -48.77 24.26 -3.46
C SER A 318 -48.01 23.11 -4.10
N MET A 319 -47.74 23.23 -5.39
CA MET A 319 -46.88 22.28 -6.11
C MET A 319 -46.04 23.03 -7.14
N ASN A 320 -44.86 22.50 -7.43
CA ASN A 320 -44.06 22.97 -8.56
C ASN A 320 -44.67 22.47 -9.89
N LEU A 321 -44.37 23.17 -10.98
CA LEU A 321 -44.86 22.85 -12.34
C LEU A 321 -43.67 22.55 -13.26
N PRO A 322 -43.03 21.37 -13.12
CA PRO A 322 -41.74 21.07 -13.78
C PRO A 322 -41.86 21.06 -15.32
N TRP A 323 -43.01 20.74 -15.87
CA TRP A 323 -43.23 20.70 -17.33
C TRP A 323 -43.16 22.09 -18.00
N LEU A 324 -43.23 23.17 -17.24
CA LEU A 324 -43.04 24.52 -17.78
C LEU A 324 -41.56 24.81 -18.08
N ASN A 325 -40.64 24.05 -17.47
CA ASN A 325 -39.20 24.20 -17.66
C ASN A 325 -38.59 22.98 -18.34
N HIS A 326 -39.23 22.52 -19.42
CA HIS A 326 -38.82 21.30 -20.12
C HIS A 326 -37.36 21.34 -20.64
N ARG A 327 -36.83 22.52 -20.99
CA ARG A 327 -35.44 22.69 -21.44
C ARG A 327 -34.43 22.33 -20.36
N LYS A 328 -34.69 22.81 -19.13
CA LYS A 328 -33.82 22.52 -17.97
C LYS A 328 -33.84 21.01 -17.66
N HIS A 329 -35.01 20.44 -17.45
CA HIS A 329 -35.14 19.04 -17.11
C HIS A 329 -34.70 18.10 -18.23
N GLY A 330 -34.89 18.48 -19.50
CA GLY A 330 -34.33 17.73 -20.63
C GLY A 330 -32.80 17.72 -20.63
N ALA A 331 -32.15 18.85 -20.29
CA ALA A 331 -30.69 18.92 -20.16
C ALA A 331 -30.18 18.09 -18.97
N GLU A 332 -30.85 18.18 -17.80
CA GLU A 332 -30.49 17.38 -16.59
C GLU A 332 -30.59 15.86 -16.86
N ILE A 333 -31.64 15.43 -17.60
CA ILE A 333 -31.79 14.02 -17.99
C ILE A 333 -30.70 13.61 -18.99
N SER A 334 -30.36 14.46 -19.96
CA SER A 334 -29.30 14.16 -20.92
C SER A 334 -27.94 14.07 -20.25
N GLU A 335 -27.68 14.93 -19.27
CA GLU A 335 -26.48 14.89 -18.44
C GLU A 335 -26.38 13.57 -17.65
N ALA A 336 -27.44 13.21 -16.91
CA ALA A 336 -27.47 11.98 -16.14
C ALA A 336 -27.35 10.72 -17.01
N THR A 337 -27.94 10.73 -18.23
CA THR A 337 -27.79 9.64 -19.19
C THR A 337 -26.36 9.54 -19.71
N ALA A 338 -25.71 10.67 -19.97
CA ALA A 338 -24.31 10.68 -20.39
C ALA A 338 -23.39 10.17 -19.27
N GLN A 339 -23.63 10.57 -18.00
CA GLN A 339 -22.88 10.07 -16.83
C GLN A 339 -23.07 8.56 -16.64
N ALA A 340 -24.27 8.02 -16.80
CA ALA A 340 -24.50 6.58 -16.73
C ALA A 340 -23.72 5.82 -17.83
N THR A 341 -23.73 6.35 -19.06
CA THR A 341 -22.96 5.77 -20.17
C THR A 341 -21.45 5.87 -19.96
N GLU A 342 -20.97 6.94 -19.34
CA GLU A 342 -19.57 7.11 -18.94
C GLU A 342 -19.16 6.02 -17.95
N GLN A 343 -19.96 5.79 -16.89
CA GLN A 343 -19.68 4.76 -15.88
C GLN A 343 -19.67 3.34 -16.47
N ASP A 344 -20.55 3.04 -17.40
CA ASP A 344 -20.55 1.76 -18.13
C ASP A 344 -19.26 1.59 -18.96
N ALA A 345 -18.78 2.67 -19.59
CA ALA A 345 -17.53 2.65 -20.34
C ALA A 345 -16.30 2.53 -19.42
N GLU A 346 -16.32 3.20 -18.28
CA GLU A 346 -15.26 3.08 -17.25
C GLU A 346 -15.17 1.65 -16.72
N LEU A 347 -16.29 1.00 -16.39
CA LEU A 347 -16.32 -0.40 -15.98
C LEU A 347 -15.73 -1.32 -17.06
N ALA A 348 -16.06 -1.09 -18.33
CA ALA A 348 -15.51 -1.86 -19.45
C ALA A 348 -13.99 -1.64 -19.59
N ALA A 349 -13.52 -0.40 -19.45
CA ALA A 349 -12.10 -0.07 -19.48
C ALA A 349 -11.33 -0.71 -18.31
N LEU A 350 -11.91 -0.67 -17.11
CA LEU A 350 -11.30 -1.27 -15.90
C LEU A 350 -11.20 -2.80 -16.03
N ARG A 351 -12.22 -3.46 -16.60
CA ARG A 351 -12.16 -4.91 -16.90
C ARG A 351 -11.00 -5.26 -17.84
N ASN A 352 -10.83 -4.48 -18.90
CA ASN A 352 -9.72 -4.70 -19.84
C ASN A 352 -8.35 -4.46 -19.17
N ALA A 353 -8.26 -3.43 -18.31
CA ALA A 353 -7.04 -3.18 -17.55
C ALA A 353 -6.74 -4.32 -16.56
N ALA A 354 -7.76 -4.87 -15.90
CA ALA A 354 -7.63 -6.00 -14.99
C ALA A 354 -7.06 -7.25 -15.70
N PHE A 355 -7.56 -7.58 -16.88
CA PHE A 355 -7.02 -8.70 -17.68
C PHE A 355 -5.56 -8.45 -18.09
N GLY A 356 -5.20 -7.21 -18.44
CA GLY A 356 -3.82 -6.83 -18.69
C GLY A 356 -2.93 -7.05 -17.46
N GLN A 357 -3.36 -6.60 -16.28
CA GLN A 357 -2.62 -6.77 -15.03
C GLN A 357 -2.43 -8.25 -14.65
N ILE A 358 -3.44 -9.10 -14.85
CA ILE A 358 -3.33 -10.55 -14.63
C ILE A 358 -2.29 -11.15 -15.58
N GLN A 359 -2.31 -10.77 -16.85
CA GLN A 359 -1.35 -11.27 -17.83
C GLN A 359 0.08 -10.81 -17.50
N ASP A 360 0.25 -9.54 -17.11
CA ASP A 360 1.56 -8.99 -16.71
C ASP A 360 2.09 -9.73 -15.47
N ALA A 361 1.28 -9.90 -14.43
CA ALA A 361 1.66 -10.61 -13.22
C ALA A 361 2.01 -12.09 -13.50
N LEU A 362 1.28 -12.77 -14.39
CA LEU A 362 1.61 -14.14 -14.81
C LEU A 362 2.95 -14.23 -15.55
N VAL A 363 3.24 -13.28 -16.43
CA VAL A 363 4.51 -13.23 -17.15
C VAL A 363 5.67 -13.00 -16.19
N GLU A 364 5.52 -12.07 -15.25
CA GLU A 364 6.53 -11.80 -14.23
C GLU A 364 6.74 -12.99 -13.30
N ALA A 365 5.68 -13.61 -12.79
CA ALA A 365 5.78 -14.82 -11.96
C ALA A 365 6.43 -15.99 -12.72
N SER A 366 6.08 -16.19 -14.00
CA SER A 366 6.70 -17.22 -14.84
C SER A 366 8.19 -16.98 -15.06
N ALA A 367 8.60 -15.73 -15.23
CA ALA A 367 10.01 -15.38 -15.40
C ALA A 367 10.80 -15.60 -14.10
N ALA A 368 10.28 -15.19 -12.96
CA ALA A 368 10.90 -15.42 -11.65
C ALA A 368 11.03 -16.92 -11.35
N GLN A 369 10.00 -17.72 -11.64
CA GLN A 369 10.02 -19.17 -11.52
C GLN A 369 11.13 -19.81 -12.37
N GLN A 370 11.24 -19.41 -13.64
CA GLN A 370 12.26 -19.94 -14.54
C GLN A 370 13.67 -19.57 -14.07
N LEU A 371 13.87 -18.37 -13.55
CA LEU A 371 15.14 -17.94 -12.96
C LEU A 371 15.50 -18.78 -11.73
N ALA A 372 14.55 -18.97 -10.81
CA ALA A 372 14.78 -19.80 -9.63
C ALA A 372 15.19 -21.23 -10.00
N HIS A 373 14.50 -21.86 -10.97
CA HIS A 373 14.88 -23.17 -11.50
C HIS A 373 16.26 -23.16 -12.17
N MET A 374 16.61 -22.14 -12.95
CA MET A 374 17.91 -22.05 -13.59
C MET A 374 19.05 -21.94 -12.57
N TYR A 375 18.86 -21.14 -11.52
CA TYR A 375 19.85 -21.03 -10.45
C TYR A 375 20.01 -22.34 -9.69
N HIS A 376 18.92 -22.97 -9.28
CA HIS A 376 18.95 -24.21 -8.51
C HIS A 376 19.47 -25.40 -9.31
N ASP A 377 18.91 -25.63 -10.50
CA ASP A 377 19.12 -26.89 -11.24
C ASP A 377 20.36 -26.87 -12.14
N GLN A 378 20.87 -25.68 -12.50
CA GLN A 378 21.96 -25.56 -13.46
C GLN A 378 23.16 -24.80 -12.88
N LEU A 379 22.99 -23.56 -12.41
CA LEU A 379 24.12 -22.72 -12.03
C LEU A 379 24.75 -23.19 -10.71
N ARG A 380 23.97 -23.54 -9.71
CA ARG A 380 24.45 -24.00 -8.41
C ARG A 380 25.32 -25.26 -8.51
N PRO A 381 24.89 -26.35 -9.18
CA PRO A 381 25.75 -27.54 -9.35
C PRO A 381 27.05 -27.25 -10.13
N GLN A 382 27.02 -26.32 -11.10
CA GLN A 382 28.20 -25.92 -11.85
C GLN A 382 29.19 -25.11 -10.98
N ALA A 383 28.69 -24.19 -10.17
CA ALA A 383 29.51 -23.40 -9.24
C ALA A 383 30.14 -24.30 -8.16
N GLU A 384 29.37 -25.22 -7.59
CA GLU A 384 29.85 -26.19 -6.58
C GLU A 384 30.95 -27.12 -7.18
N ALA A 385 30.75 -27.67 -8.38
CA ALA A 385 31.76 -28.50 -9.07
C ALA A 385 33.03 -27.70 -9.41
N THR A 386 32.87 -26.40 -9.75
CA THR A 386 34.01 -25.51 -10.01
C THR A 386 34.80 -25.27 -8.74
N LEU A 387 34.11 -25.00 -7.61
CA LEU A 387 34.73 -24.84 -6.31
C LEU A 387 35.49 -26.09 -5.86
N GLU A 388 34.87 -27.28 -5.95
CA GLU A 388 35.49 -28.55 -5.64
C GLU A 388 36.81 -28.78 -6.44
N SER A 389 36.74 -28.53 -7.75
CA SER A 389 37.91 -28.59 -8.63
C SER A 389 39.00 -27.61 -8.20
N SER A 390 38.64 -26.38 -7.81
CA SER A 390 39.54 -25.33 -7.37
C SER A 390 40.20 -25.66 -6.03
N VAL A 391 39.46 -26.26 -5.08
CA VAL A 391 39.99 -26.76 -3.81
C VAL A 391 41.07 -27.82 -4.03
N ILE A 392 40.77 -28.87 -4.85
CA ILE A 392 41.70 -29.93 -5.19
C ILE A 392 42.96 -29.38 -5.89
N ALA A 393 42.78 -28.41 -6.80
CA ALA A 393 43.91 -27.78 -7.49
C ALA A 393 44.79 -26.95 -6.54
N TYR A 394 44.20 -26.22 -5.59
CA TYR A 394 44.90 -25.43 -4.61
C TYR A 394 45.66 -26.28 -3.59
N GLU A 395 45.08 -27.39 -3.13
CA GLU A 395 45.76 -28.36 -2.26
C GLU A 395 47.01 -28.97 -2.91
N ASN A 396 46.98 -29.17 -4.24
CA ASN A 396 48.08 -29.72 -5.05
C ASN A 396 49.03 -28.64 -5.61
N ASP A 397 48.98 -27.40 -5.13
CA ASP A 397 49.76 -26.25 -5.60
C ASP A 397 49.68 -25.99 -7.12
N LYS A 398 48.52 -26.33 -7.76
CA LYS A 398 48.25 -26.13 -9.19
C LYS A 398 47.49 -24.86 -9.54
N THR A 399 46.90 -24.22 -8.57
CA THR A 399 46.20 -22.94 -8.71
C THR A 399 46.58 -22.00 -7.57
N ASP A 400 46.32 -20.73 -7.75
CA ASP A 400 46.55 -19.71 -6.71
C ASP A 400 45.33 -19.55 -5.78
N LEU A 401 45.53 -18.89 -4.65
CA LEU A 401 44.49 -18.61 -3.66
C LEU A 401 43.36 -17.75 -4.26
N LEU A 402 43.70 -16.84 -5.17
CA LEU A 402 42.70 -15.94 -5.78
C LEU A 402 41.67 -16.74 -6.56
N SER A 403 42.14 -17.71 -7.39
CA SER A 403 41.24 -18.58 -8.14
C SER A 403 40.33 -19.43 -7.26
N LEU A 404 40.82 -19.84 -6.09
CA LEU A 404 39.99 -20.53 -5.09
C LEU A 404 38.94 -19.59 -4.49
N LEU A 405 39.35 -18.38 -4.07
CA LEU A 405 38.42 -17.39 -3.53
C LEU A 405 37.37 -16.94 -4.58
N ASP A 406 37.75 -16.76 -5.85
CA ASP A 406 36.82 -16.43 -6.94
C ASP A 406 35.79 -17.54 -7.13
N SER A 407 36.21 -18.82 -7.06
CA SER A 407 35.28 -19.95 -7.12
C SER A 407 34.35 -20.03 -5.92
N GLN A 408 34.85 -19.68 -4.72
CA GLN A 408 34.03 -19.59 -3.50
C GLN A 408 32.99 -18.45 -3.60
N MET A 409 33.42 -17.27 -4.09
CA MET A 409 32.51 -16.15 -4.29
C MET A 409 31.42 -16.48 -5.32
N ALA A 410 31.75 -17.21 -6.40
CA ALA A 410 30.78 -17.64 -7.39
C ALA A 410 29.68 -18.54 -6.79
N VAL A 411 29.98 -19.40 -5.83
CA VAL A 411 28.97 -20.21 -5.12
C VAL A 411 28.08 -19.31 -4.26
N ILE A 412 28.67 -18.38 -3.51
CA ILE A 412 27.92 -17.41 -2.69
C ILE A 412 26.95 -16.59 -3.56
N ASP A 413 27.45 -16.04 -4.66
CA ASP A 413 26.66 -15.22 -5.59
C ASP A 413 25.50 -16.00 -6.18
N VAL A 414 25.71 -17.27 -6.50
CA VAL A 414 24.64 -18.15 -7.03
C VAL A 414 23.62 -18.51 -5.96
N ASP A 415 24.06 -18.81 -4.72
CA ASP A 415 23.15 -19.13 -3.62
C ASP A 415 22.29 -17.92 -3.24
N LEU A 416 22.86 -16.71 -3.19
CA LEU A 416 22.11 -15.46 -2.95
C LEU A 416 21.16 -15.16 -4.11
N ALA A 417 21.62 -15.26 -5.36
CA ALA A 417 20.77 -15.03 -6.53
C ALA A 417 19.62 -16.04 -6.65
N TRP A 418 19.82 -17.28 -6.22
CA TRP A 418 18.73 -18.26 -6.11
C TRP A 418 17.71 -17.84 -5.05
N LEU A 419 18.17 -17.41 -3.87
CA LEU A 419 17.30 -16.97 -2.79
C LEU A 419 16.48 -15.74 -3.21
N ASP A 420 17.14 -14.75 -3.85
CA ASP A 420 16.47 -13.58 -4.44
C ASP A 420 15.40 -13.99 -5.46
N ALA A 421 15.69 -14.95 -6.32
CA ALA A 421 14.75 -15.41 -7.35
C ALA A 421 13.54 -16.14 -6.75
N VAL A 422 13.72 -16.88 -5.64
CA VAL A 422 12.62 -17.54 -4.92
C VAL A 422 11.75 -16.50 -4.21
N ALA A 423 12.37 -15.53 -3.54
CA ALA A 423 11.65 -14.43 -2.89
C ALA A 423 10.90 -13.55 -3.91
N ASP A 424 11.52 -13.25 -5.07
CA ASP A 424 10.83 -12.53 -6.16
C ASP A 424 9.64 -13.33 -6.70
N PHE A 425 9.77 -14.65 -6.85
CA PHE A 425 8.66 -15.48 -7.25
C PHE A 425 7.48 -15.40 -6.26
N ASP A 426 7.73 -15.46 -4.96
CA ASP A 426 6.70 -15.35 -3.92
C ASP A 426 6.04 -13.96 -3.94
N ALA A 427 6.83 -12.89 -4.07
CA ALA A 427 6.32 -11.54 -4.24
C ALA A 427 5.46 -11.37 -5.51
N ARG A 428 5.80 -12.05 -6.63
CA ARG A 428 4.99 -12.06 -7.85
C ARG A 428 3.71 -12.88 -7.72
N LEU A 429 3.72 -13.94 -6.90
CA LEU A 429 2.47 -14.63 -6.55
C LEU A 429 1.53 -13.71 -5.76
N ALA A 430 2.05 -12.93 -4.82
CA ALA A 430 1.26 -11.92 -4.11
C ALA A 430 0.70 -10.83 -5.05
N ASP A 431 1.46 -10.39 -6.07
CA ASP A 431 0.96 -9.50 -7.12
C ASP A 431 -0.14 -10.14 -7.96
N LEU A 432 -0.01 -11.43 -8.26
CA LEU A 432 -1.03 -12.20 -8.99
C LEU A 432 -2.31 -12.34 -8.17
N GLU A 433 -2.22 -12.54 -6.86
CA GLU A 433 -3.36 -12.53 -5.94
C GLU A 433 -4.08 -11.19 -5.94
N LEU A 434 -3.32 -10.08 -5.91
CA LEU A 434 -3.88 -8.73 -6.02
C LEU A 434 -4.59 -8.53 -7.36
N ALA A 435 -3.97 -8.97 -8.46
CA ALA A 435 -4.54 -8.86 -9.80
C ALA A 435 -5.78 -9.74 -9.99
N ALA A 436 -5.84 -10.91 -9.36
CA ALA A 436 -6.99 -11.81 -9.37
C ALA A 436 -8.10 -11.40 -8.39
N GLY A 437 -7.76 -10.60 -7.35
CA GLY A 437 -8.71 -10.17 -6.32
C GLY A 437 -8.97 -11.21 -5.24
N VAL A 438 -8.17 -12.29 -5.18
CA VAL A 438 -8.38 -13.40 -4.23
C VAL A 438 -7.06 -14.14 -3.99
N PRO A 439 -6.83 -14.66 -2.77
CA PRO A 439 -5.72 -15.56 -2.50
C PRO A 439 -5.77 -16.80 -3.39
N LEU A 440 -4.64 -17.17 -3.99
CA LEU A 440 -4.56 -18.31 -4.91
C LEU A 440 -4.95 -19.63 -4.25
N GLU A 441 -4.66 -19.81 -2.96
CA GLU A 441 -5.06 -20.98 -2.17
C GLU A 441 -6.58 -21.16 -2.09
N GLN A 442 -7.33 -20.05 -2.04
CA GLN A 442 -8.79 -20.04 -1.96
C GLN A 442 -9.46 -20.15 -3.34
N SER A 443 -8.70 -19.99 -4.41
CA SER A 443 -9.22 -20.04 -5.78
C SER A 443 -9.66 -21.46 -6.22
N GLY A 444 -9.42 -22.50 -5.40
CA GLY A 444 -9.71 -23.89 -5.73
C GLY A 444 -8.82 -24.42 -6.88
N LEU A 445 -7.77 -23.71 -7.23
CA LEU A 445 -6.77 -24.13 -8.20
C LEU A 445 -5.86 -25.17 -7.51
N PRO A 446 -5.67 -26.37 -8.09
CA PRO A 446 -4.78 -27.36 -7.52
C PRO A 446 -3.36 -26.80 -7.51
N ALA A 447 -2.80 -26.59 -6.33
CA ALA A 447 -1.37 -26.50 -6.16
C ALA A 447 -0.77 -27.85 -6.58
N THR A 448 -0.38 -27.97 -7.82
CA THR A 448 0.29 -29.19 -8.30
C THR A 448 1.74 -29.06 -7.83
N GLU A 449 2.07 -29.72 -6.71
CA GLU A 449 3.46 -29.87 -6.28
C GLU A 449 4.27 -30.41 -7.46
N VAL A 450 5.16 -29.61 -7.97
CA VAL A 450 6.27 -30.10 -8.78
C VAL A 450 7.23 -30.73 -7.78
N LYS A 451 7.16 -32.08 -7.64
CA LYS A 451 8.13 -32.80 -6.82
C LYS A 451 9.53 -32.55 -7.33
N PRO A 452 10.50 -32.32 -6.43
CA PRO A 452 11.89 -32.06 -6.74
C PRO A 452 12.55 -33.18 -7.55
#